data_b0198292a769dbc5fe297a37156e82d4
#
_entry.id   b0198292a769dbc5fe297a37156e82d4
#
_cell.length_a   1.000
_cell.length_b   1.000
_cell.length_c   1.000
_cell.angle_alpha   90.00
_cell.angle_beta   90.00
_cell.angle_gamma   90.00
#
_symmetry.space_group_name_H-M   'P 1'
#
loop_
_entity.id
_entity.type
_entity.pdbx_description
1 polymer ?
#
loop_
_entity_poly.entity_id
_entity_poly.type
_entity_poly.pdbx_seq_one_letter_code
_entity_poly.pdbx_strand_id
1 'polypeptide(L)'
;MRRESSTVVALAGPVRAELLAGLSRSPNISVVGGGAPAESANGQPSGEQDWEPGARAMREAARRRSTYVVVADDPLAGVAAAWRAMWDLNTGAQGAAGFEDQAAQALAAWRGKQFELPDYYLLVPEPAGSAGADLHLGPLRAARPRRVALATIAPADREGAGLLASLRSLEHGPWWPPLDDLLDAARTFFAGGLTETQSYPT
;
A
#
# COMPACT_ATOMS: atom_id res chain seq x y z
N MET A 1 19.21 6.51 4.14
CA MET A 1 19.93 6.26 5.42
C MET A 1 19.16 5.19 6.17
N ARG A 2 19.67 3.96 6.18
CA ARG A 2 18.98 2.80 6.75
C ARG A 2 18.84 3.00 8.27
N ARG A 3 17.62 2.94 8.79
CA ARG A 3 17.37 3.03 10.23
C ARG A 3 17.72 1.71 10.89
N GLU A 4 18.61 1.75 11.86
CA GLU A 4 19.07 0.55 12.55
C GLU A 4 18.12 0.03 13.64
N SER A 5 16.95 0.66 13.87
CA SER A 5 16.16 0.35 15.08
C SER A 5 14.63 0.19 14.93
N SER A 6 14.03 0.52 13.79
CA SER A 6 12.56 0.45 13.63
C SER A 6 12.18 -0.22 12.31
N THR A 7 11.22 -1.13 12.36
CA THR A 7 10.59 -1.72 11.16
C THR A 7 9.35 -0.90 10.81
N VAL A 8 9.33 -0.32 9.61
CA VAL A 8 8.20 0.48 9.11
C VAL A 8 7.29 -0.43 8.28
N VAL A 9 6.02 -0.51 8.65
CA VAL A 9 5.01 -1.33 7.99
C VAL A 9 3.86 -0.46 7.54
N ALA A 10 3.63 -0.35 6.24
CA ALA A 10 2.44 0.32 5.72
C ALA A 10 1.25 -0.66 5.69
N LEU A 11 0.10 -0.19 6.14
CA LEU A 11 -1.15 -0.91 5.98
C LEU A 11 -1.78 -0.52 4.65
N ALA A 12 -2.25 -1.51 3.91
CA ALA A 12 -3.01 -1.28 2.68
C ALA A 12 -4.34 -2.03 2.77
N GLY A 13 -5.40 -1.42 2.22
CA GLY A 13 -6.78 -1.92 2.31
C GLY A 13 -7.61 -1.23 3.41
N PRO A 14 -8.85 -1.68 3.62
CA PRO A 14 -9.78 -1.04 4.54
C PRO A 14 -9.43 -1.31 6.01
N VAL A 15 -8.73 -0.38 6.63
CA VAL A 15 -8.33 -0.48 8.04
C VAL A 15 -9.32 0.28 8.92
N ARG A 16 -9.96 -0.44 9.84
CA ARG A 16 -10.89 0.15 10.80
C ARG A 16 -10.14 0.90 11.90
N ALA A 17 -10.66 2.04 12.32
CA ALA A 17 -10.07 2.90 13.35
C ALA A 17 -9.85 2.16 14.68
N GLU A 18 -10.75 1.23 15.04
CA GLU A 18 -10.63 0.44 16.26
C GLU A 18 -9.40 -0.47 16.26
N LEU A 19 -9.05 -1.03 15.09
CA LEU A 19 -7.84 -1.86 14.94
C LEU A 19 -6.57 -1.04 15.16
N LEU A 20 -6.54 0.18 14.61
CA LEU A 20 -5.41 1.12 14.80
C LEU A 20 -5.30 1.54 16.27
N ALA A 21 -6.42 1.84 16.91
CA ALA A 21 -6.47 2.16 18.33
C ALA A 21 -6.01 0.97 19.20
N GLY A 22 -6.34 -0.26 18.81
CA GLY A 22 -5.87 -1.49 19.43
C GLY A 22 -4.35 -1.62 19.35
N LEU A 23 -3.80 -1.47 18.14
CA LEU A 23 -2.35 -1.51 17.91
C LEU A 23 -1.60 -0.44 18.71
N SER A 24 -2.15 0.78 18.79
CA SER A 24 -1.52 1.89 19.52
C SER A 24 -1.36 1.62 21.02
N ARG A 25 -2.14 0.71 21.60
CA ARG A 25 -2.01 0.27 22.99
C ARG A 25 -0.92 -0.79 23.20
N SER A 26 -0.41 -1.36 22.12
CA SER A 26 0.61 -2.40 22.21
C SER A 26 1.99 -1.77 22.48
N PRO A 27 2.77 -2.31 23.43
CA PRO A 27 4.12 -1.83 23.68
C PRO A 27 4.99 -2.02 22.43
N ASN A 28 5.93 -1.11 22.21
CA ASN A 28 6.87 -1.14 21.08
C ASN A 28 6.23 -0.96 19.68
N ILE A 29 4.96 -0.54 19.59
CA ILE A 29 4.31 -0.16 18.35
C ILE A 29 3.94 1.32 18.40
N SER A 30 4.27 2.04 17.34
CA SER A 30 3.76 3.38 17.07
C SER A 30 2.90 3.34 15.82
N VAL A 31 1.70 3.88 15.89
CA VAL A 31 0.83 4.07 14.72
C VAL A 31 0.96 5.51 14.26
N VAL A 32 1.09 5.71 12.96
CA VAL A 32 1.23 7.01 12.30
C VAL A 32 0.23 7.08 11.16
N GLY A 33 -0.43 8.21 11.00
CA GLY A 33 -1.49 8.39 10.01
C GLY A 33 -2.83 7.82 10.47
N GLY A 34 -3.75 7.60 9.54
CA GLY A 34 -5.09 7.10 9.86
C GLY A 34 -6.01 8.17 10.47
N GLY A 35 -5.65 9.45 10.35
CA GLY A 35 -6.61 10.52 10.55
C GLY A 35 -7.72 10.39 9.50
N ALA A 36 -8.98 10.69 9.88
CA ALA A 36 -10.07 10.74 8.92
C ALA A 36 -9.60 11.50 7.68
N PRO A 37 -9.89 11.01 6.46
CA PRO A 37 -9.59 11.77 5.26
C PRO A 37 -10.18 13.16 5.49
N ALA A 38 -9.36 14.19 5.31
CA ALA A 38 -9.88 15.55 5.34
C ALA A 38 -11.00 15.55 4.29
N GLU A 39 -12.25 15.63 4.75
CA GLU A 39 -13.39 15.70 3.86
C GLU A 39 -13.07 16.85 2.90
N SER A 40 -12.75 16.50 1.67
CA SER A 40 -12.63 17.48 0.60
C SER A 40 -13.99 18.13 0.50
N ALA A 41 -14.11 19.33 1.04
CA ALA A 41 -15.36 20.06 1.16
C ALA A 41 -16.06 20.30 -0.20
N ASN A 42 -15.51 19.81 -1.30
CA ASN A 42 -16.02 20.06 -2.64
C ASN A 42 -16.06 18.83 -3.59
N GLY A 43 -15.95 17.60 -3.10
CA GLY A 43 -16.29 16.42 -3.92
C GLY A 43 -15.54 16.24 -5.25
N GLN A 44 -14.53 17.06 -5.55
CA GLN A 44 -13.66 16.88 -6.71
C GLN A 44 -12.39 16.18 -6.29
N PRO A 45 -12.02 15.06 -6.94
CA PRO A 45 -10.70 14.49 -6.79
C PRO A 45 -9.69 15.54 -7.31
N SER A 46 -9.05 16.24 -6.41
CA SER A 46 -7.92 17.10 -6.75
C SER A 46 -6.73 16.21 -7.06
N GLY A 47 -6.47 15.94 -8.33
CA GLY A 47 -5.47 15.02 -8.84
C GLY A 47 -4.00 15.32 -8.45
N GLU A 48 -3.76 16.24 -7.54
CA GLU A 48 -2.40 16.65 -7.14
C GLU A 48 -2.01 16.28 -5.70
N GLN A 49 -2.92 15.69 -4.87
CA GLN A 49 -2.68 15.59 -3.42
C GLN A 49 -2.83 14.20 -2.79
N ASP A 50 -3.18 13.15 -3.53
CA ASP A 50 -3.50 11.84 -2.94
C ASP A 50 -2.29 11.09 -2.33
N TRP A 51 -1.07 11.38 -2.77
CA TRP A 51 0.17 10.79 -2.21
C TRP A 51 0.69 11.52 -0.95
N GLU A 52 0.26 12.76 -0.72
CA GLU A 52 0.79 13.60 0.38
C GLU A 52 0.54 13.04 1.78
N PRO A 53 -0.64 12.47 2.11
CA PRO A 53 -0.87 11.86 3.42
C PRO A 53 0.11 10.71 3.71
N GLY A 54 0.28 9.79 2.77
CA GLY A 54 1.20 8.67 2.90
C GLY A 54 2.66 9.12 3.02
N ALA A 55 3.09 10.09 2.20
CA ALA A 55 4.43 10.66 2.28
C ALA A 55 4.67 11.37 3.62
N ARG A 56 3.68 12.09 4.13
CA ARG A 56 3.73 12.73 5.46
C ARG A 56 3.87 11.68 6.56
N ALA A 57 3.03 10.65 6.52
CA ALA A 57 3.08 9.55 7.47
C ALA A 57 4.43 8.82 7.44
N MET A 58 5.01 8.59 6.27
CA MET A 58 6.35 8.02 6.11
C MET A 58 7.44 8.92 6.71
N ARG A 59 7.36 10.24 6.51
CA ARG A 59 8.30 11.20 7.15
C ARG A 59 8.15 11.23 8.67
N GLU A 60 6.92 11.11 9.18
CA GLU A 60 6.69 11.02 10.62
C GLU A 60 7.21 9.68 11.18
N ALA A 61 6.91 8.57 10.51
CA ALA A 61 7.43 7.24 10.84
C ALA A 61 8.96 7.27 10.98
N ALA A 62 9.62 8.08 10.13
CA ALA A 62 11.05 8.32 10.17
C ALA A 62 11.59 8.81 11.51
N ARG A 63 10.78 9.44 12.32
CA ARG A 63 11.18 10.06 13.60
C ARG A 63 10.84 9.20 14.80
N ARG A 64 10.07 8.12 14.61
CA ARG A 64 9.65 7.24 15.70
C ARG A 64 10.76 6.23 16.05
N ARG A 65 10.80 5.85 17.32
CA ARG A 65 11.79 4.90 17.85
C ARG A 65 11.11 3.70 18.51
N SER A 66 10.14 3.13 17.81
CA SER A 66 9.45 1.91 18.23
C SER A 66 9.98 0.73 17.44
N THR A 67 9.87 -0.50 17.97
CA THR A 67 10.25 -1.71 17.23
C THR A 67 9.50 -1.80 15.90
N TYR A 68 8.19 -1.52 15.94
CA TYR A 68 7.36 -1.39 14.74
C TYR A 68 6.76 0.00 14.65
N VAL A 69 6.82 0.60 13.49
CA VAL A 69 6.08 1.82 13.15
C VAL A 69 5.09 1.46 12.07
N VAL A 70 3.82 1.45 12.43
CA VAL A 70 2.72 1.13 11.53
C VAL A 70 2.21 2.41 10.90
N VAL A 71 2.26 2.49 9.59
CA VAL A 71 1.78 3.63 8.79
C VAL A 71 0.41 3.24 8.23
N ALA A 72 -0.61 3.97 8.62
CA ALA A 72 -1.99 3.70 8.20
C ALA A 72 -2.34 4.35 6.85
N ASP A 73 -1.57 5.34 6.41
CA ASP A 73 -1.73 5.99 5.12
C ASP A 73 -0.68 5.43 4.15
N ASP A 74 -1.12 4.66 3.17
CA ASP A 74 -0.25 4.04 2.17
C ASP A 74 0.41 5.11 1.28
N PRO A 75 1.75 5.15 1.18
CA PRO A 75 2.45 6.09 0.30
C PRO A 75 2.20 5.84 -1.20
N LEU A 76 1.70 4.68 -1.58
CA LEU A 76 1.32 4.35 -2.96
C LEU A 76 -0.20 4.29 -3.17
N ALA A 77 -1.01 4.84 -2.24
CA ALA A 77 -2.48 4.77 -2.32
C ALA A 77 -3.04 5.28 -3.66
N GLY A 78 -2.55 6.41 -4.16
CA GLY A 78 -2.95 6.96 -5.46
C GLY A 78 -2.61 6.03 -6.63
N VAL A 79 -1.40 5.46 -6.62
CA VAL A 79 -0.98 4.47 -7.62
C VAL A 79 -1.83 3.21 -7.54
N ALA A 80 -2.14 2.73 -6.33
CA ALA A 80 -2.97 1.54 -6.11
C ALA A 80 -4.43 1.76 -6.56
N ALA A 81 -4.98 2.95 -6.32
CA ALA A 81 -6.31 3.32 -6.81
C ALA A 81 -6.37 3.37 -8.34
N ALA A 82 -5.39 4.02 -8.96
CA ALA A 82 -5.28 4.09 -10.42
C ALA A 82 -5.01 2.71 -11.05
N TRP A 83 -4.20 1.87 -10.40
CA TRP A 83 -4.01 0.47 -10.79
C TRP A 83 -5.33 -0.29 -10.83
N ARG A 84 -6.14 -0.18 -9.76
CA ARG A 84 -7.46 -0.83 -9.70
C ARG A 84 -8.38 -0.35 -10.82
N ALA A 85 -8.36 0.95 -11.13
CA ALA A 85 -9.14 1.51 -12.22
C ALA A 85 -8.75 0.96 -13.60
N MET A 86 -7.50 0.53 -13.82
CA MET A 86 -7.10 -0.13 -15.08
C MET A 86 -7.80 -1.47 -15.32
N TRP A 87 -8.18 -2.18 -14.23
CA TRP A 87 -8.88 -3.46 -14.31
C TRP A 87 -10.39 -3.30 -14.43
N ASP A 88 -10.91 -2.08 -14.31
CA ASP A 88 -12.32 -1.79 -14.57
C ASP A 88 -12.54 -1.67 -16.06
N LEU A 89 -13.29 -2.61 -16.63
CA LEU A 89 -13.60 -2.67 -18.06
C LEU A 89 -14.31 -1.41 -18.58
N ASN A 90 -14.94 -0.62 -17.71
CA ASN A 90 -15.63 0.61 -18.08
C ASN A 90 -14.67 1.81 -18.23
N THR A 91 -13.47 1.76 -17.68
CA THR A 91 -12.52 2.88 -17.70
C THR A 91 -11.45 2.75 -18.80
N GLY A 92 -11.13 1.54 -19.24
CA GLY A 92 -10.26 1.27 -20.39
C GLY A 92 -9.01 2.16 -20.50
N ALA A 93 -8.89 2.90 -21.60
CA ALA A 93 -7.75 3.78 -21.85
C ALA A 93 -7.58 4.91 -20.82
N GLN A 94 -8.68 5.38 -20.20
CA GLN A 94 -8.61 6.41 -19.13
C GLN A 94 -7.99 5.84 -17.86
N GLY A 95 -8.29 4.59 -17.51
CA GLY A 95 -7.66 3.91 -16.38
C GLY A 95 -6.14 3.80 -16.54
N ALA A 96 -5.69 3.42 -17.76
CA ALA A 96 -4.26 3.32 -18.06
C ALA A 96 -3.55 4.69 -17.99
N ALA A 97 -4.15 5.75 -18.55
CA ALA A 97 -3.61 7.10 -18.47
C ALA A 97 -3.52 7.57 -17.01
N GLY A 98 -4.57 7.33 -16.20
CA GLY A 98 -4.59 7.67 -14.78
C GLY A 98 -3.50 6.95 -14.00
N PHE A 99 -3.21 5.68 -14.31
CA PHE A 99 -2.11 4.95 -13.69
C PHE A 99 -0.75 5.58 -14.04
N GLU A 100 -0.50 5.92 -15.31
CA GLU A 100 0.77 6.55 -15.71
C GLU A 100 0.98 7.91 -15.04
N ASP A 101 -0.07 8.71 -14.91
CA ASP A 101 -0.01 9.99 -14.21
C ASP A 101 0.33 9.82 -12.72
N GLN A 102 -0.34 8.89 -12.02
CA GLN A 102 -0.06 8.62 -10.61
C GLN A 102 1.32 7.98 -10.41
N ALA A 103 1.74 7.09 -11.30
CA ALA A 103 3.06 6.49 -11.28
C ALA A 103 4.17 7.54 -11.47
N ALA A 104 3.98 8.49 -12.41
CA ALA A 104 4.92 9.58 -12.64
C ALA A 104 5.04 10.50 -11.43
N GLN A 105 3.92 10.86 -10.78
CA GLN A 105 3.90 11.67 -9.57
C GLN A 105 4.60 10.96 -8.41
N ALA A 106 4.28 9.69 -8.16
CA ALA A 106 4.92 8.90 -7.11
C ALA A 106 6.43 8.79 -7.34
N LEU A 107 6.86 8.56 -8.58
CA LEU A 107 8.27 8.47 -8.96
C LEU A 107 9.01 9.80 -8.77
N ALA A 108 8.39 10.92 -9.13
CA ALA A 108 8.95 12.26 -8.91
C ALA A 108 9.13 12.55 -7.41
N ALA A 109 8.12 12.23 -6.59
CA ALA A 109 8.16 12.38 -5.14
C ALA A 109 9.24 11.48 -4.50
N TRP A 110 9.35 10.23 -4.95
CA TRP A 110 10.38 9.29 -4.47
C TRP A 110 11.80 9.75 -4.85
N ARG A 111 12.02 10.18 -6.10
CA ARG A 111 13.30 10.75 -6.54
C ARG A 111 13.64 12.06 -5.82
N GLY A 112 12.62 12.85 -5.49
CA GLY A 112 12.73 14.03 -4.65
C GLY A 112 12.94 13.73 -3.15
N LYS A 113 13.05 12.46 -2.75
CA LYS A 113 13.20 12.00 -1.36
C LYS A 113 12.09 12.48 -0.42
N GLN A 114 10.89 12.68 -0.97
CA GLN A 114 9.74 13.10 -0.19
C GLN A 114 9.14 11.94 0.63
N PHE A 115 9.32 10.70 0.17
CA PHE A 115 9.06 9.48 0.93
C PHE A 115 10.03 8.36 0.53
N GLU A 116 10.09 7.33 1.39
CA GLU A 116 10.75 6.06 1.13
C GLU A 116 9.70 4.94 1.17
N LEU A 117 9.94 3.83 0.47
CA LEU A 117 9.07 2.66 0.61
C LEU A 117 9.15 2.11 2.04
N PRO A 118 8.03 1.60 2.59
CA PRO A 118 8.04 0.95 3.90
C PRO A 118 8.87 -0.33 3.86
N ASP A 119 9.28 -0.83 5.03
CA ASP A 119 9.96 -2.13 5.09
C ASP A 119 9.04 -3.26 4.60
N TYR A 120 7.75 -3.17 4.92
CA TYR A 120 6.73 -4.15 4.54
C TYR A 120 5.41 -3.47 4.22
N TYR A 121 4.63 -4.10 3.36
CA TYR A 121 3.19 -3.88 3.26
C TYR A 121 2.46 -5.01 3.97
N LEU A 122 1.52 -4.65 4.83
CA LEU A 122 0.59 -5.57 5.48
C LEU A 122 -0.82 -5.25 4.97
N LEU A 123 -1.36 -6.18 4.19
CA LEU A 123 -2.66 -5.99 3.54
C LEU A 123 -3.77 -6.48 4.43
N VAL A 124 -4.74 -5.61 4.62
CA VAL A 124 -6.04 -5.95 5.20
C VAL A 124 -6.96 -6.39 4.06
N PRO A 125 -7.32 -7.67 3.98
CA PRO A 125 -8.06 -8.18 2.82
C PRO A 125 -9.46 -7.56 2.73
N GLU A 126 -9.84 -7.16 1.53
CA GLU A 126 -11.23 -6.85 1.20
C GLU A 126 -12.01 -8.15 0.91
N PRO A 127 -13.29 -8.23 1.31
CA PRO A 127 -14.10 -9.45 1.11
C PRO A 127 -14.33 -9.87 -0.34
N ALA A 128 -14.16 -8.98 -1.30
CA ALA A 128 -14.42 -9.23 -2.71
C ALA A 128 -13.50 -8.41 -3.61
N GLY A 129 -12.40 -9.00 -4.05
CA GLY A 129 -11.53 -8.40 -5.06
C GLY A 129 -10.65 -9.46 -5.73
N SER A 130 -10.36 -9.30 -7.02
CA SER A 130 -9.36 -10.15 -7.67
C SER A 130 -7.96 -9.74 -7.20
N ALA A 131 -7.12 -10.70 -6.85
CA ALA A 131 -5.75 -10.42 -6.41
C ALA A 131 -4.93 -9.65 -7.48
N GLY A 132 -5.23 -9.83 -8.75
CA GLY A 132 -4.57 -9.12 -9.85
C GLY A 132 -4.93 -7.63 -9.92
N ALA A 133 -6.14 -7.25 -9.51
CA ALA A 133 -6.59 -5.86 -9.47
C ALA A 133 -6.05 -5.07 -8.26
N ASP A 134 -5.31 -5.71 -7.36
CA ASP A 134 -4.66 -5.07 -6.23
C ASP A 134 -3.16 -4.92 -6.51
N LEU A 135 -2.65 -3.69 -6.51
CA LEU A 135 -1.25 -3.38 -6.77
C LEU A 135 -0.30 -4.14 -5.83
N HIS A 136 -0.66 -4.27 -4.56
CA HIS A 136 0.19 -4.89 -3.55
C HIS A 136 0.18 -6.41 -3.66
N LEU A 137 -1.01 -7.02 -3.86
CA LEU A 137 -1.15 -8.49 -3.98
C LEU A 137 -0.66 -9.03 -5.33
N GLY A 138 -0.81 -8.24 -6.38
CA GLY A 138 -0.33 -8.56 -7.71
C GLY A 138 1.15 -8.24 -7.89
N PRO A 139 1.48 -7.13 -8.57
CA PRO A 139 2.85 -6.85 -8.99
C PRO A 139 3.86 -6.65 -7.85
N LEU A 140 3.50 -5.97 -6.74
CA LEU A 140 4.44 -5.76 -5.65
C LEU A 140 4.81 -7.07 -4.96
N ARG A 141 3.82 -7.94 -4.70
CA ARG A 141 4.07 -9.25 -4.10
C ARG A 141 4.83 -10.17 -5.04
N ALA A 142 4.55 -10.12 -6.34
CA ALA A 142 5.32 -10.88 -7.33
C ALA A 142 6.79 -10.46 -7.34
N ALA A 143 7.06 -9.15 -7.27
CA ALA A 143 8.43 -8.61 -7.22
C ALA A 143 9.14 -8.95 -5.88
N ARG A 144 8.43 -8.90 -4.76
CA ARG A 144 8.98 -9.12 -3.41
C ARG A 144 8.00 -9.87 -2.49
N PRO A 145 7.91 -11.21 -2.62
CA PRO A 145 6.89 -12.00 -1.90
C PRO A 145 6.95 -11.88 -0.37
N ARG A 146 8.15 -11.68 0.19
CA ARG A 146 8.36 -11.56 1.64
C ARG A 146 8.18 -10.14 2.18
N ARG A 147 7.95 -9.16 1.30
CA ARG A 147 7.72 -7.75 1.69
C ARG A 147 6.24 -7.39 1.68
N VAL A 148 5.39 -8.28 1.18
CA VAL A 148 3.94 -8.11 1.14
C VAL A 148 3.28 -9.27 1.84
N ALA A 149 2.72 -9.02 3.02
CA ALA A 149 2.04 -10.01 3.84
C ALA A 149 0.53 -9.73 3.90
N LEU A 150 -0.27 -10.77 4.05
CA LEU A 150 -1.70 -10.67 4.30
C LEU A 150 -1.95 -10.67 5.81
N ALA A 151 -2.74 -9.72 6.29
CA ALA A 151 -3.19 -9.72 7.66
C ALA A 151 -4.30 -10.77 7.87
N THR A 152 -4.17 -11.55 8.91
CA THR A 152 -5.23 -12.48 9.34
C THR A 152 -6.05 -11.78 10.43
N ILE A 153 -7.19 -11.22 10.07
CA ILE A 153 -8.06 -10.48 10.99
C ILE A 153 -9.38 -11.25 11.13
N ALA A 154 -9.66 -11.70 12.35
CA ALA A 154 -10.97 -12.29 12.64
C ALA A 154 -12.06 -11.20 12.59
N PRO A 155 -13.29 -11.51 12.12
CA PRO A 155 -14.38 -10.53 12.07
C PRO A 155 -14.70 -9.87 13.42
N ALA A 156 -14.49 -10.59 14.51
CA ALA A 156 -14.69 -10.11 15.89
C ALA A 156 -13.47 -9.38 16.48
N ASP A 157 -12.34 -9.35 15.78
CA ASP A 157 -11.12 -8.68 16.26
C ASP A 157 -11.33 -7.16 16.24
N ARG A 158 -11.44 -6.57 17.40
CA ARG A 158 -11.55 -5.11 17.60
C ARG A 158 -10.29 -4.52 18.23
N GLU A 159 -9.40 -5.36 18.71
CA GLU A 159 -8.20 -4.94 19.42
C GLU A 159 -6.93 -5.02 18.56
N GLY A 160 -7.05 -5.53 17.34
CA GLY A 160 -5.93 -5.65 16.41
C GLY A 160 -4.99 -6.81 16.73
N ALA A 161 -5.46 -7.82 17.46
CA ALA A 161 -4.66 -9.00 17.80
C ALA A 161 -4.16 -9.74 16.55
N GLY A 162 -5.00 -9.83 15.52
CA GLY A 162 -4.64 -10.43 14.23
C GLY A 162 -3.56 -9.62 13.49
N LEU A 163 -3.68 -8.29 13.49
CA LEU A 163 -2.64 -7.41 12.94
C LEU A 163 -1.33 -7.56 13.70
N LEU A 164 -1.38 -7.61 15.03
CA LEU A 164 -0.20 -7.80 15.87
C LEU A 164 0.49 -9.15 15.61
N ALA A 165 -0.29 -10.22 15.47
CA ALA A 165 0.24 -11.53 15.12
C ALA A 165 0.91 -11.50 13.74
N SER A 166 0.27 -10.86 12.75
CA SER A 166 0.81 -10.71 11.39
C SER A 166 2.10 -9.88 11.37
N LEU A 167 2.20 -8.80 12.18
CA LEU A 167 3.45 -8.02 12.32
C LEU A 167 4.60 -8.88 12.86
N ARG A 168 4.32 -9.77 13.80
CA ARG A 168 5.33 -10.67 14.40
C ARG A 168 5.77 -11.79 13.48
N SER A 169 4.97 -12.12 12.47
CA SER A 169 5.26 -13.18 11.50
C SER A 169 5.95 -12.68 10.22
N LEU A 170 6.31 -11.40 10.13
CA LEU A 170 6.97 -10.84 8.96
C LEU A 170 8.33 -11.52 8.72
N GLU A 171 8.53 -12.01 7.52
CA GLU A 171 9.74 -12.71 7.12
C GLU A 171 10.78 -11.76 6.54
N HIS A 172 12.05 -11.99 6.86
CA HIS A 172 13.14 -11.27 6.20
C HIS A 172 13.25 -11.67 4.72
N GLY A 173 13.49 -10.67 3.87
CA GLY A 173 13.66 -10.85 2.43
C GLY A 173 14.51 -9.74 1.83
N PRO A 174 14.86 -9.84 0.54
CA PRO A 174 15.58 -8.78 -0.16
C PRO A 174 14.77 -7.48 -0.10
N TRP A 175 15.51 -6.36 -0.09
CA TRP A 175 14.89 -5.03 -0.11
C TRP A 175 14.13 -4.78 -1.41
N TRP A 176 13.29 -3.75 -1.41
CA TRP A 176 12.61 -3.31 -2.62
C TRP A 176 13.62 -2.96 -3.70
N PRO A 177 13.36 -3.26 -4.97
CA PRO A 177 14.08 -2.63 -6.06
C PRO A 177 13.75 -1.13 -6.11
N PRO A 178 14.44 -0.33 -6.92
CA PRO A 178 14.03 1.03 -7.20
C PRO A 178 12.57 1.14 -7.61
N LEU A 179 11.91 2.26 -7.29
CA LEU A 179 10.47 2.41 -7.54
C LEU A 179 10.12 2.33 -9.03
N ASP A 180 10.98 2.83 -9.90
CA ASP A 180 10.85 2.70 -11.36
C ASP A 180 10.79 1.24 -11.79
N ASP A 181 11.69 0.38 -11.31
CA ASP A 181 11.68 -1.05 -11.60
C ASP A 181 10.37 -1.72 -11.10
N LEU A 182 9.84 -1.29 -9.94
CA LEU A 182 8.55 -1.80 -9.43
C LEU A 182 7.38 -1.39 -10.32
N LEU A 183 7.37 -0.15 -10.81
CA LEU A 183 6.34 0.34 -11.70
C LEU A 183 6.41 -0.33 -13.07
N ASP A 184 7.61 -0.60 -13.58
CA ASP A 184 7.81 -1.36 -14.83
C ASP A 184 7.38 -2.82 -14.68
N ALA A 185 7.65 -3.43 -13.52
CA ALA A 185 7.14 -4.77 -13.21
C ALA A 185 5.60 -4.78 -13.15
N ALA A 186 4.98 -3.72 -12.62
CA ALA A 186 3.53 -3.58 -12.63
C ALA A 186 2.96 -3.49 -14.05
N ARG A 187 3.54 -2.68 -14.93
CA ARG A 187 3.15 -2.61 -16.35
C ARG A 187 3.23 -3.98 -17.04
N THR A 188 4.33 -4.69 -16.80
CA THR A 188 4.53 -6.04 -17.36
C THR A 188 3.51 -7.03 -16.82
N PHE A 189 3.20 -6.96 -15.52
CA PHE A 189 2.20 -7.81 -14.87
C PHE A 189 0.81 -7.59 -15.49
N PHE A 190 0.42 -6.34 -15.74
CA PHE A 190 -0.85 -6.00 -16.37
C PHE A 190 -0.93 -6.54 -17.81
N ALA A 191 0.12 -6.34 -18.61
CA ALA A 191 0.18 -6.83 -19.98
C ALA A 191 0.05 -8.37 -20.04
N GLY A 192 0.70 -9.09 -19.11
CA GLY A 192 0.60 -10.55 -18.99
C GLY A 192 -0.82 -11.01 -18.60
N GLY A 193 -1.46 -10.33 -17.65
CA GLY A 193 -2.82 -10.66 -17.20
C GLY A 193 -3.88 -10.53 -18.29
N LEU A 194 -3.73 -9.57 -19.21
CA LEU A 194 -4.64 -9.41 -20.34
C LEU A 194 -4.58 -10.58 -21.35
N THR A 195 -3.40 -11.16 -21.53
CA THR A 195 -3.21 -12.30 -22.46
C THR A 195 -3.83 -13.59 -21.94
N GLU A 196 -3.81 -13.83 -20.64
CA GLU A 196 -4.43 -15.01 -20.03
C GLU A 196 -5.96 -14.95 -20.07
N THR A 197 -6.56 -13.77 -19.89
CA THR A 197 -8.02 -13.59 -19.87
C THR A 197 -8.65 -13.79 -21.25
N GLN A 198 -7.89 -13.62 -22.35
CA GLN A 198 -8.36 -13.83 -23.71
C GLN A 198 -8.32 -15.31 -24.17
N SER A 199 -7.75 -16.20 -23.39
CA SER A 199 -7.54 -17.62 -23.73
C SER A 199 -8.61 -18.58 -23.21
N TYR A 200 -9.73 -18.11 -22.64
CA TYR A 200 -10.85 -18.97 -22.30
C TYR A 200 -11.76 -19.18 -23.51
N PRO A 201 -11.77 -20.38 -24.13
CA PRO A 201 -12.73 -20.69 -25.18
C PRO A 201 -14.13 -20.77 -24.55
N THR A 202 -15.06 -20.09 -25.21
CA THR A 202 -16.53 -20.22 -25.01
C THR A 202 -17.02 -21.64 -25.24
#